data_f96f95f3fdabae2e8c1768140317d095
#
_entry.id   f96f95f3fdabae2e8c1768140317d095
#
_cell.length_a   1.000
_cell.length_b   1.000
_cell.length_c   1.000
_cell.angle_alpha   90.00
_cell.angle_beta   90.00
_cell.angle_gamma   90.00
#
_symmetry.space_group_name_H-M   'P 1'
#
loop_
_entity.id
_entity.type
_entity.pdbx_description
1 polymer ?
#
loop_
_entity_poly.entity_id
_entity_poly.type
_entity_poly.pdbx_seq_one_letter_code
_entity_poly.pdbx_strand_id
1 'polypeptide(L)'
;LVLSLPLGLPFALGSESKIPPIRWFCKIYIWIFRGTPLILQLYFFYYFFPISLGVKINPFLAVILTFVLNYAAYFGEIYRGGIASVDEGQYEAAEALGISKFATMKDIILPQTMKAVLPPVVNEAITLVKDTALASTIGTVIDLMRSTSTTVNRLTDMTPFVVAAVIYLIMTGALTFGAGKLEKYFKKYDAKSA
;
A
#
# COMPACT_ATOMS: atom_id res chain seq x y z
N LEU A 1 -6.92 0.46 -2.08
CA LEU A 1 -6.59 0.19 -0.69
C LEU A 1 -7.26 -1.08 -0.18
N VAL A 2 -8.62 -1.16 -0.22
CA VAL A 2 -9.40 -2.28 0.31
C VAL A 2 -8.98 -3.64 -0.26
N LEU A 3 -8.64 -3.70 -1.54
CA LEU A 3 -8.18 -4.93 -2.21
C LEU A 3 -6.68 -5.20 -1.98
N SER A 4 -5.87 -4.14 -1.87
CA SER A 4 -4.41 -4.28 -1.72
C SER A 4 -4.00 -4.77 -0.33
N LEU A 5 -4.71 -4.33 0.72
CA LEU A 5 -4.44 -4.74 2.10
C LEU A 5 -4.52 -6.27 2.29
N PRO A 6 -5.64 -6.95 1.95
CA PRO A 6 -5.69 -8.41 2.09
C PRO A 6 -4.74 -9.11 1.12
N LEU A 7 -4.51 -8.54 -0.08
CA LEU A 7 -3.60 -9.14 -1.07
C LEU A 7 -2.12 -9.06 -0.64
N GLY A 8 -1.73 -8.07 0.15
CA GLY A 8 -0.38 -7.97 0.69
C GLY A 8 -0.02 -9.10 1.66
N LEU A 9 -1.00 -9.63 2.40
CA LEU A 9 -0.76 -10.66 3.42
C LEU A 9 -0.16 -11.96 2.85
N PRO A 10 -0.73 -12.59 1.79
CA PRO A 10 -0.11 -13.78 1.19
C PRO A 10 1.30 -13.52 0.65
N PHE A 11 1.60 -12.32 0.14
CA PHE A 11 2.97 -11.99 -0.31
C PHE A 11 3.94 -11.85 0.87
N ALA A 12 3.51 -11.26 1.99
CA ALA A 12 4.30 -11.20 3.21
C ALA A 12 4.64 -12.60 3.71
N LEU A 13 3.63 -13.44 3.93
CA LEU A 13 3.81 -14.80 4.43
C LEU A 13 4.58 -15.69 3.44
N GLY A 14 4.30 -15.54 2.15
CA GLY A 14 4.97 -16.30 1.11
C GLY A 14 6.45 -15.95 0.98
N SER A 15 6.83 -14.69 1.21
CA SER A 15 8.24 -14.25 1.16
C SER A 15 9.12 -14.86 2.26
N GLU A 16 8.52 -15.32 3.35
CA GLU A 16 9.19 -16.02 4.46
C GLU A 16 8.92 -17.55 4.45
N SER A 17 8.26 -18.05 3.40
CA SER A 17 7.94 -19.47 3.27
C SER A 17 9.20 -20.34 3.24
N LYS A 18 9.12 -21.51 3.87
CA LYS A 18 10.14 -22.56 3.78
C LYS A 18 10.20 -23.22 2.41
N ILE A 19 9.15 -23.06 1.59
CA ILE A 19 9.06 -23.63 0.23
C ILE A 19 9.75 -22.67 -0.74
N PRO A 20 10.94 -23.03 -1.30
CA PRO A 20 11.76 -22.11 -2.09
C PRO A 20 11.04 -21.48 -3.28
N PRO A 21 10.25 -22.19 -4.12
CA PRO A 21 9.53 -21.59 -5.24
C PRO A 21 8.56 -20.48 -4.81
N ILE A 22 7.80 -20.69 -3.73
CA ILE A 22 6.84 -19.70 -3.20
C ILE A 22 7.60 -18.47 -2.71
N ARG A 23 8.66 -18.69 -1.92
CA ARG A 23 9.49 -17.61 -1.39
C ARG A 23 10.11 -16.77 -2.50
N TRP A 24 10.69 -17.40 -3.53
CA TRP A 24 11.29 -16.70 -4.66
C TRP A 24 10.25 -15.91 -5.45
N PHE A 25 9.09 -16.51 -5.74
CA PHE A 25 8.02 -15.83 -6.45
C PHE A 25 7.56 -14.56 -5.71
N CYS A 26 7.28 -14.67 -4.40
CA CYS A 26 6.84 -13.52 -3.61
C CYS A 26 7.92 -12.43 -3.51
N LYS A 27 9.19 -12.80 -3.31
CA LYS A 27 10.31 -11.84 -3.25
C LYS A 27 10.52 -11.13 -4.59
N ILE A 28 10.47 -11.85 -5.71
CA ILE A 28 10.61 -11.26 -7.05
C ILE A 28 9.43 -10.31 -7.33
N TYR A 29 8.20 -10.71 -6.99
CA TYR A 29 7.03 -9.85 -7.12
C TYR A 29 7.20 -8.54 -6.34
N ILE A 30 7.51 -8.62 -5.06
CA ILE A 30 7.73 -7.45 -4.18
C ILE A 30 8.85 -6.58 -4.75
N TRP A 31 9.96 -7.18 -5.18
CA TRP A 31 11.11 -6.47 -5.74
C TRP A 31 10.74 -5.71 -7.03
N ILE A 32 10.03 -6.34 -7.97
CA ILE A 32 9.63 -5.71 -9.23
C ILE A 32 8.68 -4.53 -8.96
N PHE A 33 7.60 -4.77 -8.21
CA PHE A 33 6.56 -3.75 -8.03
C PHE A 33 7.02 -2.57 -7.16
N ARG A 34 7.92 -2.78 -6.21
CA ARG A 34 8.53 -1.69 -5.42
C ARG A 34 9.74 -1.06 -6.08
N GLY A 35 10.41 -1.77 -6.98
CA GLY A 35 11.60 -1.32 -7.68
C GLY A 35 11.33 -0.57 -8.99
N THR A 36 10.08 -0.51 -9.45
CA THR A 36 9.71 0.18 -10.69
C THR A 36 8.70 1.30 -10.43
N PRO A 37 8.77 2.43 -11.17
CA PRO A 37 7.80 3.53 -11.03
C PRO A 37 6.36 3.08 -11.31
N LEU A 38 5.42 3.49 -10.45
CA LEU A 38 3.99 3.17 -10.60
C LEU A 38 3.44 3.59 -11.97
N ILE A 39 3.88 4.72 -12.52
CA ILE A 39 3.47 5.20 -13.84
C ILE A 39 3.89 4.25 -14.96
N LEU A 40 5.07 3.63 -14.88
CA LEU A 40 5.50 2.64 -15.89
C LEU A 40 4.69 1.35 -15.80
N GLN A 41 4.33 0.93 -14.59
CA GLN A 41 3.44 -0.21 -14.38
C GLN A 41 2.05 0.07 -14.97
N LEU A 42 1.55 1.31 -14.78
CA LEU A 42 0.27 1.74 -15.34
C LEU A 42 0.29 1.70 -16.88
N TYR A 43 1.36 2.17 -17.52
CA TYR A 43 1.54 2.09 -18.96
C TYR A 43 1.69 0.64 -19.45
N PHE A 44 2.34 -0.22 -18.67
CA PHE A 44 2.45 -1.64 -18.99
C PHE A 44 1.07 -2.29 -19.05
N PHE A 45 0.24 -2.14 -18.03
CA PHE A 45 -1.09 -2.76 -18.00
C PHE A 45 -2.07 -2.14 -19.00
N TYR A 46 -1.96 -0.86 -19.27
CA TYR A 46 -2.91 -0.18 -20.15
C TYR A 46 -2.53 -0.22 -21.62
N TYR A 47 -1.24 -0.12 -21.97
CA TYR A 47 -0.78 -0.11 -23.38
C TYR A 47 -0.12 -1.41 -23.80
N PHE A 48 0.93 -1.83 -23.10
CA PHE A 48 1.72 -2.98 -23.51
C PHE A 48 0.92 -4.28 -23.48
N PHE A 49 0.23 -4.54 -22.38
CA PHE A 49 -0.52 -5.79 -22.21
C PHE A 49 -1.64 -5.98 -23.25
N PRO A 50 -2.51 -4.97 -23.52
CA PRO A 50 -3.50 -5.05 -24.58
C PRO A 50 -2.90 -5.23 -25.97
N ILE A 51 -1.84 -4.51 -26.31
CA ILE A 51 -1.20 -4.59 -27.61
C ILE A 51 -0.60 -5.99 -27.83
N SER A 52 0.12 -6.52 -26.83
CA SER A 52 0.84 -7.79 -26.95
C SER A 52 -0.10 -9.00 -26.94
N LEU A 53 -1.22 -8.95 -26.23
CA LEU A 53 -2.16 -10.05 -26.07
C LEU A 53 -3.47 -9.87 -26.84
N GLY A 54 -3.66 -8.74 -27.53
CA GLY A 54 -4.90 -8.43 -28.24
C GLY A 54 -6.13 -8.24 -27.35
N VAL A 55 -5.93 -8.00 -26.05
CA VAL A 55 -7.02 -7.88 -25.05
C VAL A 55 -7.29 -6.41 -24.75
N LYS A 56 -8.50 -5.93 -25.04
CA LYS A 56 -8.91 -4.56 -24.67
C LYS A 56 -9.22 -4.49 -23.20
N ILE A 57 -8.49 -3.67 -22.45
CA ILE A 57 -8.73 -3.40 -21.03
C ILE A 57 -9.33 -2.00 -20.89
N ASN A 58 -10.40 -1.89 -20.10
CA ASN A 58 -10.97 -0.61 -19.74
C ASN A 58 -9.93 0.22 -18.95
N PRO A 59 -9.73 1.52 -19.25
CA PRO A 59 -8.76 2.38 -18.54
C PRO A 59 -8.91 2.34 -17.02
N PHE A 60 -10.14 2.41 -16.52
CA PHE A 60 -10.41 2.37 -15.09
C PHE A 60 -10.01 1.03 -14.45
N LEU A 61 -10.25 -0.09 -15.15
CA LEU A 61 -9.82 -1.41 -14.69
C LEU A 61 -8.29 -1.52 -14.70
N ALA A 62 -7.61 -0.97 -15.72
CA ALA A 62 -6.14 -0.94 -15.75
C ALA A 62 -5.55 -0.17 -14.56
N VAL A 63 -6.16 0.99 -14.21
CA VAL A 63 -5.78 1.75 -13.00
C VAL A 63 -5.96 0.89 -11.76
N ILE A 64 -7.14 0.29 -11.55
CA ILE A 64 -7.41 -0.52 -10.37
C ILE A 64 -6.41 -1.67 -10.26
N LEU A 65 -6.19 -2.44 -11.33
CA LEU A 65 -5.27 -3.57 -11.33
C LEU A 65 -3.84 -3.13 -10.97
N THR A 66 -3.35 -2.07 -11.63
CA THR A 66 -2.00 -1.55 -11.38
C THR A 66 -1.83 -1.13 -9.92
N PHE A 67 -2.77 -0.34 -9.41
CA PHE A 67 -2.71 0.15 -8.03
C PHE A 67 -2.85 -0.98 -7.01
N VAL A 68 -3.75 -1.94 -7.26
CA VAL A 68 -3.92 -3.08 -6.37
C VAL A 68 -2.65 -3.91 -6.29
N LEU A 69 -2.04 -4.23 -7.42
CA LEU A 69 -0.81 -5.01 -7.48
C LEU A 69 0.38 -4.24 -6.88
N ASN A 70 0.54 -2.96 -7.22
CA ASN A 70 1.62 -2.15 -6.67
C ASN A 70 1.52 -2.05 -5.13
N TYR A 71 0.38 -1.60 -4.62
CA TYR A 71 0.19 -1.43 -3.18
C TYR A 71 0.17 -2.75 -2.40
N ALA A 72 -0.23 -3.87 -3.02
CA ALA A 72 -0.09 -5.18 -2.39
C ALA A 72 1.38 -5.54 -2.13
N ALA A 73 2.30 -5.15 -3.01
CA ALA A 73 3.73 -5.35 -2.79
C ALA A 73 4.26 -4.48 -1.63
N TYR A 74 3.81 -3.22 -1.53
CA TYR A 74 4.16 -2.35 -0.40
C TYR A 74 3.62 -2.88 0.91
N PHE A 75 2.33 -3.27 0.97
CA PHE A 75 1.76 -3.86 2.18
C PHE A 75 2.38 -5.21 2.54
N GLY A 76 2.73 -6.02 1.54
CA GLY A 76 3.47 -7.26 1.76
C GLY A 76 4.77 -7.03 2.53
N GLU A 77 5.55 -6.03 2.13
CA GLU A 77 6.80 -5.69 2.81
C GLU A 77 6.57 -5.03 4.18
N ILE A 78 5.55 -4.18 4.32
CA ILE A 78 5.16 -3.58 5.61
C ILE A 78 4.80 -4.67 6.61
N TYR A 79 4.00 -5.66 6.21
CA TYR A 79 3.61 -6.77 7.08
C TYR A 79 4.80 -7.63 7.45
N ARG A 80 5.65 -7.97 6.47
CA ARG A 80 6.88 -8.72 6.71
C ARG A 80 7.79 -8.00 7.70
N GLY A 81 8.03 -6.70 7.48
CA GLY A 81 8.84 -5.86 8.38
C GLY A 81 8.24 -5.74 9.77
N GLY A 82 6.90 -5.62 9.86
CA GLY A 82 6.21 -5.57 11.15
C GLY A 82 6.33 -6.86 11.95
N ILE A 83 6.22 -8.03 11.30
CA ILE A 83 6.45 -9.32 11.98
C ILE A 83 7.91 -9.43 12.42
N ALA A 84 8.85 -9.06 11.56
CA ALA A 84 10.28 -9.12 11.85
C ALA A 84 10.74 -8.09 12.91
N SER A 85 9.93 -7.07 13.22
CA SER A 85 10.25 -6.07 14.25
C SER A 85 9.93 -6.53 15.67
N VAL A 86 9.20 -7.62 15.85
CA VAL A 86 8.91 -8.19 17.16
C VAL A 86 10.16 -8.90 17.67
N ASP A 87 10.53 -8.61 18.92
CA ASP A 87 11.71 -9.18 19.57
C ASP A 87 11.68 -10.71 19.59
N GLU A 88 12.80 -11.33 19.24
CA GLU A 88 12.95 -12.79 19.16
C GLU A 88 12.74 -13.44 20.53
N GLY A 89 13.06 -12.73 21.62
CA GLY A 89 12.78 -13.15 22.99
C GLY A 89 11.30 -13.41 23.30
N GLN A 90 10.36 -12.80 22.54
CA GLN A 90 8.94 -13.12 22.67
C GLN A 90 8.61 -14.54 22.20
N TYR A 91 9.27 -15.00 21.15
CA TYR A 91 9.13 -16.37 20.65
C TYR A 91 9.78 -17.38 21.60
N GLU A 92 11.00 -17.07 22.11
CA GLU A 92 11.74 -17.91 23.03
C GLU A 92 10.99 -18.05 24.38
N ALA A 93 10.48 -16.94 24.93
CA ALA A 93 9.68 -16.95 26.16
C ALA A 93 8.41 -17.78 26.02
N ALA A 94 7.69 -17.63 24.89
CA ALA A 94 6.50 -18.41 24.61
C ALA A 94 6.81 -19.93 24.50
N GLU A 95 7.93 -20.28 23.86
CA GLU A 95 8.36 -21.67 23.74
C GLU A 95 8.75 -22.26 25.11
N ALA A 96 9.46 -21.50 25.95
CA ALA A 96 9.82 -21.89 27.31
C ALA A 96 8.59 -22.14 28.20
N LEU A 97 7.49 -21.41 27.97
CA LEU A 97 6.22 -21.59 28.65
C LEU A 97 5.35 -22.71 28.05
N GLY A 98 5.81 -23.40 27.01
CA GLY A 98 5.07 -24.45 26.34
C GLY A 98 3.88 -23.96 25.51
N ILE A 99 3.82 -22.66 25.15
CA ILE A 99 2.76 -22.09 24.34
C ILE A 99 2.91 -22.58 22.90
N SER A 100 1.82 -23.02 22.29
CA SER A 100 1.86 -23.52 20.92
C SER A 100 2.21 -22.39 19.93
N LYS A 101 2.90 -22.71 18.83
CA LYS A 101 3.29 -21.74 17.79
C LYS A 101 2.11 -20.93 17.24
N PHE A 102 0.94 -21.55 17.14
CA PHE A 102 -0.27 -20.85 16.69
C PHE A 102 -0.76 -19.84 17.75
N ALA A 103 -0.79 -20.21 19.03
CA ALA A 103 -1.16 -19.30 20.11
C ALA A 103 -0.14 -18.18 20.27
N THR A 104 1.16 -18.48 20.20
CA THR A 104 2.24 -17.48 20.17
C THR A 104 2.01 -16.46 19.07
N MET A 105 1.79 -16.92 17.83
CA MET A 105 1.56 -16.02 16.71
C MET A 105 0.29 -15.17 16.91
N LYS A 106 -0.82 -15.80 17.30
CA LYS A 106 -2.12 -15.14 17.40
C LYS A 106 -2.20 -14.15 18.57
N ASP A 107 -1.73 -14.58 19.75
CA ASP A 107 -2.03 -13.89 21.01
C ASP A 107 -0.87 -13.01 21.49
N ILE A 108 0.35 -13.21 20.98
CA ILE A 108 1.55 -12.47 21.38
C ILE A 108 2.11 -11.64 20.21
N ILE A 109 2.40 -12.28 19.08
CA ILE A 109 3.12 -11.64 17.97
C ILE A 109 2.24 -10.74 17.14
N LEU A 110 1.06 -11.21 16.68
CA LEU A 110 0.16 -10.42 15.85
C LEU A 110 -0.30 -9.11 16.51
N PRO A 111 -0.67 -9.06 17.80
CA PRO A 111 -1.02 -7.78 18.44
C PRO A 111 0.13 -6.77 18.43
N GLN A 112 1.36 -7.21 18.65
CA GLN A 112 2.55 -6.36 18.59
C GLN A 112 2.85 -5.92 17.14
N THR A 113 2.79 -6.87 16.20
CA THR A 113 2.94 -6.60 14.76
C THR A 113 1.95 -5.55 14.27
N MET A 114 0.67 -5.64 14.66
CA MET A 114 -0.36 -4.67 14.23
C MET A 114 -0.01 -3.24 14.63
N LYS A 115 0.60 -3.04 15.79
CA LYS A 115 1.05 -1.72 16.25
C LYS A 115 2.19 -1.18 15.40
N ALA A 116 3.15 -2.02 15.03
CA ALA A 116 4.27 -1.65 14.16
C ALA A 116 3.83 -1.39 12.71
N VAL A 117 2.82 -2.12 12.22
CA VAL A 117 2.32 -2.05 10.85
C VAL A 117 1.38 -0.86 10.62
N LEU A 118 0.61 -0.45 11.62
CA LEU A 118 -0.43 0.57 11.47
C LEU A 118 0.10 1.92 10.95
N PRO A 119 1.18 2.53 11.48
CA PRO A 119 1.68 3.81 10.99
C PRO A 119 2.13 3.77 9.53
N PRO A 120 2.94 2.81 9.06
CA PRO A 120 3.31 2.74 7.64
C PRO A 120 2.11 2.45 6.73
N VAL A 121 1.13 1.63 7.13
CA VAL A 121 -0.09 1.40 6.34
C VAL A 121 -0.88 2.70 6.16
N VAL A 122 -1.00 3.50 7.20
CA VAL A 122 -1.66 4.80 7.14
C VAL A 122 -0.91 5.76 6.22
N ASN A 123 0.42 5.79 6.28
CA ASN A 123 1.23 6.60 5.38
C ASN A 123 1.03 6.20 3.91
N GLU A 124 0.99 4.90 3.60
CA GLU A 124 0.69 4.43 2.25
C GLU A 124 -0.74 4.78 1.81
N ALA A 125 -1.72 4.78 2.71
CA ALA A 125 -3.08 5.23 2.39
C ALA A 125 -3.13 6.72 2.02
N ILE A 126 -2.35 7.57 2.68
CA ILE A 126 -2.23 9.00 2.35
C ILE A 126 -1.49 9.19 1.02
N THR A 127 -0.44 8.40 0.77
CA THR A 127 0.32 8.42 -0.49
C THR A 127 -0.56 8.00 -1.67
N LEU A 128 -1.39 6.97 -1.50
CA LEU A 128 -2.33 6.50 -2.52
C LEU A 128 -3.23 7.63 -3.05
N VAL A 129 -3.69 8.53 -2.18
CA VAL A 129 -4.53 9.68 -2.60
C VAL A 129 -3.79 10.59 -3.59
N LYS A 130 -2.49 10.80 -3.38
CA LYS A 130 -1.67 11.59 -4.32
C LYS A 130 -1.39 10.81 -5.60
N ASP A 131 -1.11 9.52 -5.48
CA ASP A 131 -0.78 8.66 -6.61
C ASP A 131 -1.97 8.47 -7.56
N THR A 132 -3.22 8.65 -7.10
CA THR A 132 -4.39 8.63 -8.00
C THR A 132 -4.27 9.66 -9.13
N ALA A 133 -3.52 10.75 -8.95
CA ALA A 133 -3.22 11.72 -10.00
C ALA A 133 -2.57 11.09 -11.24
N LEU A 134 -1.84 9.98 -11.09
CA LEU A 134 -1.21 9.25 -12.20
C LEU A 134 -2.26 8.63 -13.15
N ALA A 135 -3.48 8.37 -12.67
CA ALA A 135 -4.57 7.88 -13.51
C ALA A 135 -4.93 8.85 -14.64
N SER A 136 -4.65 10.15 -14.45
CA SER A 136 -4.86 11.20 -15.47
C SER A 136 -4.06 10.97 -16.75
N THR A 137 -2.97 10.18 -16.67
CA THR A 137 -2.04 9.97 -17.79
C THR A 137 -2.53 8.93 -18.79
N ILE A 138 -3.56 8.15 -18.44
CA ILE A 138 -4.12 7.11 -19.31
C ILE A 138 -5.60 7.34 -19.60
N GLY A 139 -5.96 7.09 -20.85
CA GLY A 139 -7.35 7.02 -21.31
C GLY A 139 -8.22 8.20 -20.91
N THR A 140 -9.43 7.89 -20.49
CA THR A 140 -10.50 8.84 -20.16
C THR A 140 -10.82 8.86 -18.66
N VAL A 141 -9.92 8.39 -17.81
CA VAL A 141 -10.14 8.45 -16.37
C VAL A 141 -10.13 9.91 -15.92
N ILE A 142 -11.26 10.37 -15.42
CA ILE A 142 -11.43 11.73 -14.94
C ILE A 142 -11.12 11.76 -13.45
N ASP A 143 -10.06 12.45 -13.10
CA ASP A 143 -9.63 12.75 -11.74
C ASP A 143 -9.35 14.25 -11.58
N LEU A 144 -8.96 14.66 -10.38
CA LEU A 144 -8.64 16.07 -10.10
C LEU A 144 -7.50 16.58 -11.01
N MET A 145 -6.43 15.80 -11.20
CA MET A 145 -5.28 16.22 -12.00
C MET A 145 -5.64 16.36 -13.48
N ARG A 146 -6.45 15.44 -14.03
CA ARG A 146 -6.93 15.55 -15.42
C ARG A 146 -7.82 16.77 -15.60
N SER A 147 -8.76 16.99 -14.70
CA SER A 147 -9.64 18.17 -14.72
C SER A 147 -8.83 19.47 -14.67
N THR A 148 -7.81 19.49 -13.82
CA THR A 148 -6.87 20.62 -13.71
C THR A 148 -6.12 20.85 -15.01
N SER A 149 -5.48 19.81 -15.58
CA SER A 149 -4.71 19.91 -16.83
C SER A 149 -5.59 20.36 -18.01
N THR A 150 -6.82 19.84 -18.08
CA THR A 150 -7.79 20.26 -19.11
C THR A 150 -8.16 21.75 -18.97
N THR A 151 -8.34 22.22 -17.74
CA THR A 151 -8.66 23.63 -17.45
C THR A 151 -7.48 24.55 -17.78
N VAL A 152 -6.25 24.16 -17.41
CA VAL A 152 -5.02 24.87 -17.77
C VAL A 152 -4.90 25.03 -19.28
N ASN A 153 -5.07 23.94 -20.03
CA ASN A 153 -4.99 23.97 -21.49
C ASN A 153 -6.08 24.86 -22.14
N ARG A 154 -7.27 24.88 -21.53
CA ARG A 154 -8.38 25.71 -22.03
C ARG A 154 -8.20 27.21 -21.74
N LEU A 155 -7.68 27.52 -20.55
CA LEU A 155 -7.51 28.92 -20.09
C LEU A 155 -6.16 29.51 -20.45
N THR A 156 -5.19 28.65 -20.81
CA THR A 156 -3.79 29.03 -21.02
C THR A 156 -3.20 29.72 -19.77
N ASP A 157 -3.66 29.30 -18.58
CA ASP A 157 -3.26 29.84 -17.28
C ASP A 157 -2.88 28.70 -16.34
N MET A 158 -1.78 28.86 -15.57
CA MET A 158 -1.26 27.87 -14.63
C MET A 158 -1.95 27.92 -13.25
N THR A 159 -2.77 28.91 -12.97
CA THR A 159 -3.50 29.07 -11.70
C THR A 159 -4.26 27.79 -11.25
N PRO A 160 -4.92 27.00 -12.13
CA PRO A 160 -5.59 25.77 -11.73
C PRO A 160 -4.66 24.73 -11.08
N PHE A 161 -3.37 24.69 -11.41
CA PHE A 161 -2.42 23.80 -10.72
C PHE A 161 -2.19 24.21 -9.26
N VAL A 162 -2.19 25.51 -8.97
CA VAL A 162 -2.08 26.00 -7.58
C VAL A 162 -3.32 25.58 -6.79
N VAL A 163 -4.51 25.72 -7.39
CA VAL A 163 -5.78 25.30 -6.78
C VAL A 163 -5.78 23.79 -6.52
N ALA A 164 -5.36 22.98 -7.49
CA ALA A 164 -5.26 21.53 -7.32
C ALA A 164 -4.27 21.17 -6.20
N ALA A 165 -3.12 21.83 -6.13
CA ALA A 165 -2.13 21.60 -5.05
C ALA A 165 -2.73 21.89 -3.67
N VAL A 166 -3.50 22.98 -3.53
CA VAL A 166 -4.22 23.32 -2.28
C VAL A 166 -5.25 22.24 -1.94
N ILE A 167 -6.02 21.75 -2.93
CA ILE A 167 -7.00 20.67 -2.71
C ILE A 167 -6.31 19.40 -2.23
N TYR A 168 -5.22 18.97 -2.90
CA TYR A 168 -4.44 17.80 -2.44
C TYR A 168 -3.86 17.99 -1.04
N LEU A 169 -3.38 19.20 -0.72
CA LEU A 169 -2.88 19.52 0.62
C LEU A 169 -3.97 19.42 1.69
N ILE A 170 -5.17 19.92 1.41
CA ILE A 170 -6.32 19.81 2.32
C ILE A 170 -6.71 18.35 2.51
N MET A 171 -6.82 17.58 1.42
CA MET A 171 -7.18 16.15 1.47
C MET A 171 -6.17 15.35 2.28
N THR A 172 -4.88 15.48 1.97
CA THR A 172 -3.82 14.77 2.68
C THR A 172 -3.65 15.24 4.11
N GLY A 173 -3.82 16.55 4.37
CA GLY A 173 -3.82 17.12 5.72
C GLY A 173 -4.94 16.58 6.60
N ALA A 174 -6.16 16.48 6.07
CA ALA A 174 -7.29 15.89 6.78
C ALA A 174 -7.06 14.41 7.12
N LEU A 175 -6.52 13.64 6.16
CA LEU A 175 -6.16 12.25 6.38
C LEU A 175 -5.04 12.09 7.42
N THR A 176 -4.00 12.92 7.35
CA THR A 176 -2.87 12.91 8.32
C THR A 176 -3.37 13.25 9.72
N PHE A 177 -4.26 14.24 9.85
CA PHE A 177 -4.84 14.58 11.13
C PHE A 177 -5.69 13.45 11.72
N GLY A 178 -6.53 12.81 10.90
CA GLY A 178 -7.32 11.63 11.28
C GLY A 178 -6.42 10.46 11.71
N ALA A 179 -5.38 10.19 10.92
CA ALA A 179 -4.38 9.18 11.19
C ALA A 179 -3.65 9.40 12.54
N GLY A 180 -3.22 10.63 12.82
CA GLY A 180 -2.57 10.96 14.08
C GLY A 180 -3.48 10.76 15.31
N LYS A 181 -4.80 10.97 15.16
CA LYS A 181 -5.77 10.63 16.21
C LYS A 181 -5.88 9.11 16.40
N LEU A 182 -5.91 8.35 15.31
CA LEU A 182 -5.98 6.88 15.34
C LEU A 182 -4.74 6.30 16.02
N GLU A 183 -3.55 6.74 15.65
CA GLU A 183 -2.29 6.29 16.27
C GLU A 183 -2.25 6.61 17.78
N LYS A 184 -2.68 7.82 18.19
CA LYS A 184 -2.76 8.19 19.60
C LYS A 184 -3.74 7.31 20.38
N TYR A 185 -4.85 6.93 19.76
CA TYR A 185 -5.82 6.03 20.36
C TYR A 185 -5.19 4.66 20.64
N PHE A 186 -4.49 4.06 19.68
CA PHE A 186 -3.82 2.78 19.87
C PHE A 186 -2.70 2.86 20.90
N LYS A 187 -1.86 3.90 20.89
CA LYS A 187 -0.78 4.10 21.89
C LYS A 187 -1.31 4.25 23.33
N LYS A 188 -2.50 4.81 23.51
CA LYS A 188 -3.09 4.97 24.85
C LYS A 188 -3.44 3.63 25.51
N TYR A 189 -3.74 2.61 24.74
CA TYR A 189 -3.99 1.26 25.26
C TYR A 189 -2.70 0.57 25.70
N ASP A 190 -1.54 0.91 25.13
CA ASP A 190 -0.25 0.36 25.52
C ASP A 190 0.21 0.84 26.90
N ALA A 191 0.01 2.13 27.20
CA ALA A 191 0.37 2.72 28.50
C ALA A 191 -0.51 2.22 29.67
N LYS A 192 -1.60 1.49 29.40
CA LYS A 192 -2.46 0.89 30.43
C LYS A 192 -2.19 -0.59 30.66
N SER A 193 -1.37 -1.23 29.80
CA SER A 193 -1.03 -2.64 29.88
C SER A 193 0.42 -2.90 30.32
N ALA A 194 1.18 -1.86 30.61
CA ALA A 194 2.49 -1.88 31.26
C ALA A 194 2.36 -1.43 32.71
#